data_bbe926238b87d14ef56e31962c423fad
#
_entry.id   bbe926238b87d14ef56e31962c423fad
#
_cell.length_a   1.000
_cell.length_b   1.000
_cell.length_c   1.000
_cell.angle_alpha   90.00
_cell.angle_beta   90.00
_cell.angle_gamma   90.00
#
_symmetry.space_group_name_H-M   'P 1'
#
loop_
_entity.id
_entity.type
_entity.pdbx_description
1 polymer ?
#
loop_
_entity_poly.entity_id
_entity_poly.type
_entity_poly.pdbx_seq_one_letter_code
_entity_poly.pdbx_strand_id
1 'polypeptide(L)'
;MDENNQIQFTNLTLDSAFQKFYTVPDYQREYVWKEEQVEQLLADITEAFRANRSKDYFVGSVVVYPNGKAFELVDGQQRMTTFFILLCVLKSFYQSNGIDTGIFEQCIHGTTVDDSGRPVSLYHLELQYEDTSSCLQTISKVKFPIEDKDATGKDNLLFNAANTIYKYILQQFPSFDNDLAPFTGYVLRRVRFVQIETHDMSDALKIFETINQRGIGLTPMDLLKNMIFRQVKREQFGELNVRWKRMVDLLQKGKAKELPLRFLRYYLMATYDTTVGTKDGILREDSIYNWLNSQKDRCGYEDDPFGFVQGLTTGAERYMFYLTGGDGAGDNHLKNIVRLGGSASKLHLLLLLAAVNMDEQALTHLKALLESMVYYSTVNQIKTNELERLYAQWCKQIREIHTDEELTSFINNKIKPTISQWKVNNRSNFMRIGFDSMQQYRVKFILARITKYVDVRRKNGGDASNVAEFYEGGIEIEHIMPQKYSAAYGISEDDYNAAKQRLGNLTLLEKTINASIGDDAFASKSEAYRQSAYYLTRSIAQLDDVGQQTAINRMNQKLRSWSSWGPSMIEDRQAILYDLSEEIWSID
;
A
#
# COMPACT_ATOMS: atom_id res chain seq x y z
N MET A 1 12.07 3.23 -49.83
CA MET A 1 11.67 3.90 -48.56
C MET A 1 10.18 3.64 -48.43
N ASP A 2 9.80 2.75 -47.57
CA ASP A 2 8.41 2.34 -47.44
C ASP A 2 7.55 3.50 -46.89
N GLU A 3 6.63 3.98 -47.75
CA GLU A 3 5.65 5.03 -47.38
C GLU A 3 4.68 4.63 -46.28
N ASN A 4 4.77 3.40 -45.77
CA ASN A 4 3.82 2.81 -44.85
C ASN A 4 4.19 2.98 -43.37
N ASN A 5 5.26 3.70 -43.00
CA ASN A 5 5.74 3.80 -41.62
C ASN A 5 5.57 5.20 -41.02
N GLN A 6 4.59 6.01 -41.50
CA GLN A 6 4.38 7.37 -41.04
C GLN A 6 3.25 7.40 -39.99
N ILE A 7 3.55 8.04 -38.85
CA ILE A 7 2.54 8.40 -37.84
C ILE A 7 1.55 9.35 -38.48
N GLN A 8 0.24 9.03 -38.41
CA GLN A 8 -0.82 9.85 -38.97
C GLN A 8 -1.49 10.66 -37.86
N PHE A 9 -1.77 11.93 -38.19
CA PHE A 9 -2.47 12.84 -37.29
C PHE A 9 -3.80 13.25 -37.94
N THR A 10 -4.91 12.86 -37.33
CA THR A 10 -6.24 13.17 -37.84
C THR A 10 -7.00 14.00 -36.81
N ASN A 11 -7.48 15.18 -37.23
CA ASN A 11 -8.34 16.00 -36.39
C ASN A 11 -9.78 15.51 -36.54
N LEU A 12 -10.38 15.03 -35.45
CA LEU A 12 -11.72 14.46 -35.43
C LEU A 12 -12.64 15.27 -34.54
N THR A 13 -13.90 15.42 -34.99
CA THR A 13 -15.01 15.82 -34.15
C THR A 13 -15.56 14.58 -33.42
N LEU A 14 -16.37 14.78 -32.39
CA LEU A 14 -16.89 13.64 -31.63
C LEU A 14 -17.77 12.72 -32.49
N ASP A 15 -18.64 13.28 -33.34
CA ASP A 15 -19.46 12.48 -34.26
C ASP A 15 -18.61 11.70 -35.27
N SER A 16 -17.56 12.29 -35.84
CA SER A 16 -16.68 11.60 -36.80
C SER A 16 -15.80 10.53 -36.14
N ALA A 17 -15.43 10.73 -34.88
CA ALA A 17 -14.68 9.73 -34.13
C ALA A 17 -15.52 8.48 -33.90
N PHE A 18 -16.72 8.65 -33.42
CA PHE A 18 -17.63 7.53 -33.14
C PHE A 18 -18.36 6.99 -34.41
N GLN A 19 -17.74 7.17 -35.59
CA GLN A 19 -17.98 6.38 -36.80
C GLN A 19 -16.92 5.28 -36.98
N LYS A 20 -15.89 5.28 -36.14
CA LYS A 20 -14.82 4.25 -36.13
C LYS A 20 -15.06 3.31 -34.95
N PHE A 21 -14.53 2.09 -35.05
CA PHE A 21 -14.58 1.13 -33.96
C PHE A 21 -13.32 1.24 -33.12
N TYR A 22 -13.49 1.34 -31.80
CA TYR A 22 -12.40 1.41 -30.82
C TYR A 22 -12.52 0.28 -29.80
N THR A 23 -11.40 -0.25 -29.41
CA THR A 23 -11.29 -1.24 -28.33
C THR A 23 -10.33 -0.71 -27.28
N VAL A 24 -10.74 -0.76 -26.03
CA VAL A 24 -9.84 -0.58 -24.88
C VAL A 24 -9.42 -1.96 -24.42
N PRO A 25 -8.15 -2.36 -24.65
CA PRO A 25 -7.68 -3.70 -24.33
C PRO A 25 -7.66 -3.96 -22.81
N ASP A 26 -7.69 -5.23 -22.43
CA ASP A 26 -7.65 -5.69 -21.05
C ASP A 26 -6.30 -5.45 -20.34
N TYR A 27 -5.22 -5.22 -21.10
CA TYR A 27 -3.92 -4.84 -20.55
C TYR A 27 -3.82 -3.36 -20.17
N GLN A 28 -4.75 -2.50 -20.64
CA GLN A 28 -4.88 -1.11 -20.19
C GLN A 28 -5.55 -1.05 -18.81
N ARG A 29 -5.39 0.08 -18.11
CA ARG A 29 -6.07 0.27 -16.83
C ARG A 29 -7.58 0.40 -17.04
N GLU A 30 -8.34 -0.08 -16.08
CA GLU A 30 -9.78 0.07 -16.06
C GLU A 30 -10.20 1.55 -15.98
N TYR A 31 -11.50 1.82 -16.17
CA TYR A 31 -12.03 3.15 -16.00
C TYR A 31 -11.90 3.59 -14.52
N VAL A 32 -11.23 4.72 -14.28
CA VAL A 32 -10.89 5.20 -12.94
C VAL A 32 -11.40 6.61 -12.62
N TRP A 33 -12.00 7.31 -13.59
CA TRP A 33 -12.56 8.63 -13.35
C TRP A 33 -13.72 8.57 -12.37
N LYS A 34 -13.66 9.46 -11.38
CA LYS A 34 -14.71 9.70 -10.40
C LYS A 34 -15.56 10.90 -10.85
N GLU A 35 -16.55 11.21 -10.04
CA GLU A 35 -17.49 12.32 -10.26
C GLU A 35 -16.77 13.64 -10.60
N GLU A 36 -15.71 13.98 -9.84
CA GLU A 36 -14.94 15.22 -10.03
C GLU A 36 -14.34 15.38 -11.43
N GLN A 37 -13.71 14.30 -11.98
CA GLN A 37 -13.09 14.34 -13.30
C GLN A 37 -14.15 14.41 -14.42
N VAL A 38 -15.28 13.73 -14.23
CA VAL A 38 -16.39 13.74 -15.18
C VAL A 38 -17.03 15.13 -15.21
N GLU A 39 -17.32 15.72 -14.05
CA GLU A 39 -17.86 17.07 -13.93
C GLU A 39 -16.93 18.13 -14.51
N GLN A 40 -15.61 18.00 -14.25
CA GLN A 40 -14.62 18.94 -14.79
C GLN A 40 -14.64 18.93 -16.33
N LEU A 41 -14.64 17.75 -16.96
CA LEU A 41 -14.72 17.64 -18.41
C LEU A 41 -15.99 18.32 -18.97
N LEU A 42 -17.14 18.07 -18.33
CA LEU A 42 -18.41 18.67 -18.75
C LEU A 42 -18.43 20.18 -18.52
N ALA A 43 -17.87 20.66 -17.42
CA ALA A 43 -17.76 22.08 -17.11
C ALA A 43 -16.91 22.81 -18.13
N ASP A 44 -15.75 22.28 -18.48
CA ASP A 44 -14.85 22.86 -19.48
C ASP A 44 -15.53 22.98 -20.86
N ILE A 45 -16.25 21.93 -21.29
CA ILE A 45 -17.01 21.95 -22.56
C ILE A 45 -18.17 22.94 -22.48
N THR A 46 -18.87 23.00 -21.36
CA THR A 46 -20.00 23.93 -21.15
C THR A 46 -19.52 25.38 -21.13
N GLU A 47 -18.39 25.67 -20.50
CA GLU A 47 -17.78 26.99 -20.51
C GLU A 47 -17.40 27.41 -21.93
N ALA A 48 -16.73 26.54 -22.68
CA ALA A 48 -16.37 26.78 -24.07
C ALA A 48 -17.61 27.04 -24.97
N PHE A 49 -18.66 26.24 -24.79
CA PHE A 49 -19.94 26.42 -25.48
C PHE A 49 -20.60 27.79 -25.18
N ARG A 50 -20.63 28.17 -23.89
CA ARG A 50 -21.22 29.46 -23.45
C ARG A 50 -20.40 30.65 -23.91
N ALA A 51 -19.06 30.50 -23.92
CA ALA A 51 -18.15 31.56 -24.37
C ALA A 51 -18.28 31.84 -25.87
N ASN A 52 -18.31 30.82 -26.72
CA ASN A 52 -18.44 30.97 -28.17
C ASN A 52 -18.87 29.67 -28.86
N ARG A 53 -20.15 29.57 -29.23
CA ARG A 53 -20.76 28.40 -29.92
C ARG A 53 -20.13 28.06 -31.28
N SER A 54 -19.44 29.02 -31.92
CA SER A 54 -18.82 28.81 -33.24
C SER A 54 -17.37 28.39 -33.20
N LYS A 55 -16.72 28.43 -32.01
CA LYS A 55 -15.32 28.07 -31.82
C LYS A 55 -15.19 26.63 -31.42
N ASP A 56 -14.23 25.93 -32.03
CA ASP A 56 -13.90 24.56 -31.67
C ASP A 56 -13.27 24.50 -30.27
N TYR A 57 -13.57 23.44 -29.52
CA TYR A 57 -12.97 23.13 -28.24
C TYR A 57 -12.10 21.89 -28.38
N PHE A 58 -10.81 22.01 -28.06
CA PHE A 58 -9.85 20.91 -28.16
C PHE A 58 -9.68 20.19 -26.83
N VAL A 59 -10.03 18.88 -26.79
CA VAL A 59 -9.96 18.05 -25.57
C VAL A 59 -8.68 17.22 -25.44
N GLY A 60 -7.72 17.42 -26.32
CA GLY A 60 -6.44 16.70 -26.30
C GLY A 60 -6.28 15.69 -27.42
N SER A 61 -5.34 14.74 -27.25
CA SER A 61 -5.07 13.68 -28.23
C SER A 61 -5.55 12.32 -27.75
N VAL A 62 -5.77 11.42 -28.69
CA VAL A 62 -5.92 9.98 -28.45
C VAL A 62 -4.88 9.25 -29.29
N VAL A 63 -4.22 8.24 -28.74
CA VAL A 63 -3.23 7.42 -29.43
C VAL A 63 -3.83 6.07 -29.69
N VAL A 64 -3.79 5.67 -30.96
CA VAL A 64 -4.39 4.42 -31.42
C VAL A 64 -3.45 3.69 -32.39
N TYR A 65 -3.65 2.40 -32.51
CA TYR A 65 -3.11 1.64 -33.63
C TYR A 65 -4.15 0.68 -34.21
N PRO A 66 -4.11 0.36 -35.52
CA PRO A 66 -5.09 -0.49 -36.14
C PRO A 66 -4.96 -1.93 -35.67
N ASN A 67 -6.10 -2.54 -35.35
CA ASN A 67 -6.22 -3.93 -34.97
C ASN A 67 -7.44 -4.58 -35.63
N GLY A 68 -7.23 -5.24 -36.75
CA GLY A 68 -8.32 -5.82 -37.54
C GLY A 68 -9.28 -4.74 -38.03
N LYS A 69 -10.54 -4.80 -37.54
CA LYS A 69 -11.60 -3.86 -37.92
C LYS A 69 -11.74 -2.68 -36.96
N ALA A 70 -11.00 -2.67 -35.88
CA ALA A 70 -11.05 -1.63 -34.85
C ALA A 70 -9.69 -0.98 -34.62
N PHE A 71 -9.69 0.15 -33.94
CA PHE A 71 -8.51 0.78 -33.40
C PHE A 71 -8.36 0.41 -31.91
N GLU A 72 -7.21 -0.07 -31.51
CA GLU A 72 -6.90 -0.19 -30.09
C GLU A 72 -6.49 1.17 -29.53
N LEU A 73 -7.17 1.59 -28.45
CA LEU A 73 -6.87 2.80 -27.70
C LEU A 73 -5.70 2.57 -26.77
N VAL A 74 -4.59 3.25 -27.02
CA VAL A 74 -3.39 3.22 -26.16
C VAL A 74 -3.39 4.40 -25.19
N ASP A 75 -3.87 5.58 -25.65
CA ASP A 75 -4.09 6.75 -24.79
C ASP A 75 -5.44 7.39 -25.08
N GLY A 76 -5.98 8.10 -24.09
CA GLY A 76 -7.27 8.79 -24.17
C GLY A 76 -8.48 7.92 -23.81
N GLN A 77 -8.27 6.70 -23.35
CA GLN A 77 -9.34 5.75 -23.02
C GLN A 77 -10.38 6.29 -22.03
N GLN A 78 -9.97 7.00 -20.96
CA GLN A 78 -10.88 7.56 -19.95
C GLN A 78 -11.82 8.60 -20.61
N ARG A 79 -11.26 9.48 -21.45
CA ARG A 79 -12.03 10.50 -22.19
C ARG A 79 -12.99 9.86 -23.20
N MET A 80 -12.51 8.91 -24.00
CA MET A 80 -13.34 8.23 -24.99
C MET A 80 -14.48 7.46 -24.32
N THR A 81 -14.23 6.79 -23.21
CA THR A 81 -15.27 6.10 -22.43
C THR A 81 -16.29 7.09 -21.88
N THR A 82 -15.86 8.23 -21.33
CA THR A 82 -16.76 9.26 -20.82
C THR A 82 -17.61 9.89 -21.95
N PHE A 83 -17.03 10.11 -23.12
CA PHE A 83 -17.79 10.59 -24.29
C PHE A 83 -18.81 9.57 -24.78
N PHE A 84 -18.47 8.29 -24.82
CA PHE A 84 -19.43 7.24 -25.16
C PHE A 84 -20.63 7.24 -24.19
N ILE A 85 -20.36 7.34 -22.89
CA ILE A 85 -21.40 7.44 -21.86
C ILE A 85 -22.24 8.72 -22.05
N LEU A 86 -21.59 9.86 -22.34
CA LEU A 86 -22.27 11.11 -22.64
C LEU A 86 -23.23 10.97 -23.82
N LEU A 87 -22.84 10.30 -24.92
CA LEU A 87 -23.70 10.02 -26.06
C LEU A 87 -24.91 9.17 -25.66
N CYS A 88 -24.74 8.16 -24.81
CA CYS A 88 -25.84 7.35 -24.28
C CYS A 88 -26.82 8.17 -23.43
N VAL A 89 -26.31 9.06 -22.59
CA VAL A 89 -27.14 9.94 -21.75
C VAL A 89 -27.90 10.96 -22.61
N LEU A 90 -27.23 11.60 -23.58
CA LEU A 90 -27.89 12.55 -24.53
C LEU A 90 -28.98 11.85 -25.32
N LYS A 91 -28.74 10.64 -25.82
CA LYS A 91 -29.76 9.80 -26.48
C LYS A 91 -31.00 9.65 -25.60
N SER A 92 -30.85 9.36 -24.31
CA SER A 92 -31.99 9.21 -23.39
C SER A 92 -32.79 10.50 -23.22
N PHE A 93 -32.14 11.67 -23.19
CA PHE A 93 -32.82 12.96 -23.16
C PHE A 93 -33.63 13.21 -24.44
N TYR A 94 -33.08 12.90 -25.62
CA TYR A 94 -33.79 13.02 -26.91
C TYR A 94 -35.00 12.08 -26.96
N GLN A 95 -34.85 10.82 -26.56
CA GLN A 95 -35.96 9.86 -26.47
C GLN A 95 -37.07 10.34 -25.54
N SER A 96 -36.73 10.92 -24.40
CA SER A 96 -37.68 11.41 -23.41
C SER A 96 -38.48 12.62 -23.93
N ASN A 97 -37.92 13.37 -24.89
CA ASN A 97 -38.58 14.49 -25.56
C ASN A 97 -39.23 14.08 -26.90
N GLY A 98 -39.31 12.81 -27.25
CA GLY A 98 -39.94 12.31 -28.48
C GLY A 98 -39.21 12.66 -29.76
N ILE A 99 -37.90 12.96 -29.69
CA ILE A 99 -37.07 13.37 -30.82
C ILE A 99 -36.27 12.17 -31.35
N ASP A 100 -36.04 12.15 -32.66
CA ASP A 100 -35.28 11.11 -33.33
C ASP A 100 -33.85 10.97 -32.74
N THR A 101 -33.45 9.74 -32.46
CA THR A 101 -32.17 9.39 -31.87
C THR A 101 -31.18 8.77 -32.85
N GLY A 102 -31.50 8.77 -34.15
CA GLY A 102 -30.72 8.10 -35.17
C GLY A 102 -29.23 8.49 -35.18
N ILE A 103 -28.91 9.77 -34.90
CA ILE A 103 -27.52 10.23 -34.83
C ILE A 103 -26.75 9.58 -33.67
N PHE A 104 -27.39 9.39 -32.52
CA PHE A 104 -26.76 8.74 -31.38
C PHE A 104 -26.62 7.24 -31.60
N GLU A 105 -27.62 6.60 -32.23
CA GLU A 105 -27.55 5.19 -32.60
C GLU A 105 -26.35 4.94 -33.52
N GLN A 106 -26.13 5.82 -34.51
CA GLN A 106 -24.99 5.76 -35.41
C GLN A 106 -23.63 6.01 -34.70
N CYS A 107 -23.61 6.78 -33.62
CA CYS A 107 -22.40 6.98 -32.82
C CYS A 107 -22.17 5.86 -31.79
N ILE A 108 -23.20 5.16 -31.36
CA ILE A 108 -23.11 4.09 -30.36
C ILE A 108 -22.84 2.74 -31.03
N HIS A 109 -23.51 2.46 -32.16
CA HIS A 109 -23.42 1.19 -32.89
C HIS A 109 -23.09 1.44 -34.37
N GLY A 110 -22.28 0.55 -34.90
CA GLY A 110 -21.99 0.48 -36.34
C GLY A 110 -22.24 -0.93 -36.89
N THR A 111 -22.40 -1.02 -38.20
CA THR A 111 -22.51 -2.32 -38.87
C THR A 111 -21.23 -2.62 -39.64
N THR A 112 -20.69 -3.81 -39.44
CA THR A 112 -19.58 -4.39 -40.20
C THR A 112 -19.97 -5.76 -40.74
N VAL A 113 -19.11 -6.42 -41.49
CA VAL A 113 -19.32 -7.80 -41.91
C VAL A 113 -18.36 -8.71 -41.18
N ASP A 114 -18.84 -9.89 -40.76
CA ASP A 114 -17.99 -10.93 -40.18
C ASP A 114 -17.12 -11.61 -41.26
N ASP A 115 -16.29 -12.59 -40.85
CA ASP A 115 -15.42 -13.32 -41.77
C ASP A 115 -16.20 -14.20 -42.78
N SER A 116 -17.50 -14.42 -42.52
CA SER A 116 -18.43 -15.10 -43.43
C SER A 116 -19.19 -14.15 -44.36
N GLY A 117 -18.89 -12.83 -44.33
CA GLY A 117 -19.56 -11.80 -45.11
C GLY A 117 -20.95 -11.42 -44.59
N ARG A 118 -21.33 -11.81 -43.36
CA ARG A 118 -22.64 -11.47 -42.77
C ARG A 118 -22.57 -10.14 -42.01
N PRO A 119 -23.58 -9.28 -42.10
CA PRO A 119 -23.67 -8.07 -41.32
C PRO A 119 -23.70 -8.37 -39.81
N VAL A 120 -22.84 -7.70 -39.06
CA VAL A 120 -22.77 -7.76 -37.59
C VAL A 120 -22.80 -6.35 -37.03
N SER A 121 -23.62 -6.10 -36.04
CA SER A 121 -23.66 -4.83 -35.30
C SER A 121 -22.65 -4.88 -34.16
N LEU A 122 -21.77 -3.89 -34.10
CA LEU A 122 -20.76 -3.73 -33.05
C LEU A 122 -20.95 -2.37 -32.39
N TYR A 123 -20.55 -2.28 -31.13
CA TYR A 123 -20.40 -0.99 -30.44
C TYR A 123 -19.17 -0.25 -30.96
N HIS A 124 -19.28 1.07 -31.11
CA HIS A 124 -18.13 1.91 -31.52
C HIS A 124 -17.06 2.02 -30.44
N LEU A 125 -17.39 1.68 -29.19
CA LEU A 125 -16.40 1.51 -28.10
C LEU A 125 -16.68 0.21 -27.34
N GLU A 126 -15.65 -0.63 -27.26
CA GLU A 126 -15.66 -1.87 -26.49
C GLU A 126 -14.56 -1.86 -25.42
N LEU A 127 -14.92 -2.23 -24.17
CA LEU A 127 -13.98 -2.42 -23.08
C LEU A 127 -13.76 -3.93 -22.90
N GLN A 128 -12.51 -4.39 -23.01
CA GLN A 128 -12.15 -5.81 -22.90
C GLN A 128 -11.82 -6.24 -21.46
N TYR A 129 -12.31 -5.53 -20.46
CA TYR A 129 -12.15 -5.92 -19.06
C TYR A 129 -13.21 -6.96 -18.67
N GLU A 130 -12.81 -7.99 -17.88
CA GLU A 130 -13.65 -9.13 -17.55
C GLU A 130 -15.02 -8.78 -16.92
N ASP A 131 -15.06 -7.74 -16.09
CA ASP A 131 -16.28 -7.35 -15.36
C ASP A 131 -17.04 -6.16 -15.96
N THR A 132 -16.51 -5.48 -16.96
CA THR A 132 -17.03 -4.18 -17.42
C THR A 132 -17.53 -4.14 -18.85
N SER A 133 -17.26 -5.17 -19.67
CA SER A 133 -17.69 -5.22 -21.06
C SER A 133 -19.22 -5.14 -21.23
N SER A 134 -19.98 -5.69 -20.28
CA SER A 134 -21.44 -5.60 -20.25
C SER A 134 -21.99 -4.26 -19.74
N CYS A 135 -21.18 -3.48 -18.99
CA CYS A 135 -21.64 -2.24 -18.36
C CYS A 135 -21.96 -1.15 -19.39
N LEU A 136 -21.06 -0.91 -20.37
CA LEU A 136 -21.33 0.06 -21.45
C LEU A 136 -22.55 -0.34 -22.29
N GLN A 137 -22.71 -1.64 -22.54
CA GLN A 137 -23.89 -2.15 -23.25
C GLN A 137 -25.17 -1.91 -22.43
N THR A 138 -25.13 -2.11 -21.12
CA THR A 138 -26.26 -1.80 -20.23
C THR A 138 -26.54 -0.30 -20.23
N ILE A 139 -25.54 0.57 -20.05
CA ILE A 139 -25.68 2.03 -20.08
C ILE A 139 -26.32 2.51 -21.39
N SER A 140 -26.01 1.90 -22.54
CA SER A 140 -26.58 2.28 -23.85
C SER A 140 -28.06 1.94 -24.02
N LYS A 141 -28.61 1.04 -23.17
CA LYS A 141 -29.99 0.53 -23.28
C LYS A 141 -30.93 0.99 -22.17
N VAL A 142 -30.38 1.42 -21.02
CA VAL A 142 -31.20 1.83 -19.87
C VAL A 142 -31.72 3.26 -20.00
N LYS A 143 -32.79 3.54 -19.25
CA LYS A 143 -33.29 4.92 -19.04
C LYS A 143 -32.59 5.54 -17.84
N PHE A 144 -32.37 6.84 -17.88
CA PHE A 144 -31.72 7.58 -16.78
C PHE A 144 -32.75 8.30 -15.90
N PRO A 145 -32.47 8.48 -14.60
CA PRO A 145 -31.25 7.99 -13.90
C PRO A 145 -31.23 6.48 -13.77
N ILE A 146 -30.02 5.89 -13.71
CA ILE A 146 -29.86 4.46 -13.45
C ILE A 146 -30.13 4.22 -11.96
N GLU A 147 -31.15 3.40 -11.65
CA GLU A 147 -31.45 2.99 -10.28
C GLU A 147 -30.46 1.90 -9.81
N ASP A 148 -30.19 1.85 -8.48
CA ASP A 148 -29.24 0.90 -7.88
C ASP A 148 -29.49 -0.58 -8.19
N LYS A 149 -30.72 -0.96 -8.56
CA LYS A 149 -31.09 -2.35 -8.94
C LYS A 149 -30.50 -2.78 -10.29
N ASP A 150 -30.12 -1.82 -11.14
CA ASP A 150 -29.54 -2.06 -12.46
C ASP A 150 -28.00 -2.06 -12.41
N ALA A 151 -27.42 -1.59 -11.31
CA ALA A 151 -25.98 -1.54 -11.08
C ALA A 151 -25.50 -2.84 -10.42
N THR A 152 -24.80 -3.67 -11.18
CA THR A 152 -24.09 -4.84 -10.62
C THR A 152 -22.82 -4.39 -9.92
N GLY A 153 -22.90 -4.11 -8.60
CA GLY A 153 -21.77 -3.71 -7.74
C GLY A 153 -21.85 -2.25 -7.26
N LYS A 154 -21.66 -2.05 -5.97
CA LYS A 154 -21.76 -0.74 -5.29
C LYS A 154 -20.74 0.31 -5.71
N ASP A 155 -19.69 -0.07 -6.44
CA ASP A 155 -18.56 0.79 -6.80
C ASP A 155 -18.30 0.86 -8.31
N ASN A 156 -19.30 0.65 -9.16
CA ASN A 156 -19.08 0.70 -10.60
C ASN A 156 -18.95 2.15 -11.09
N LEU A 157 -17.73 2.57 -11.36
CA LEU A 157 -17.40 3.93 -11.78
C LEU A 157 -18.07 4.33 -13.11
N LEU A 158 -18.37 3.37 -14.01
CA LEU A 158 -19.07 3.65 -15.28
C LEU A 158 -20.52 4.07 -15.04
N PHE A 159 -21.25 3.38 -14.16
CA PHE A 159 -22.61 3.78 -13.79
C PHE A 159 -22.63 5.09 -13.02
N ASN A 160 -21.64 5.31 -12.14
CA ASN A 160 -21.48 6.58 -11.44
C ASN A 160 -21.24 7.72 -12.42
N ALA A 161 -20.35 7.54 -13.41
CA ALA A 161 -20.12 8.53 -14.47
C ALA A 161 -21.39 8.83 -15.26
N ALA A 162 -22.18 7.81 -15.61
CA ALA A 162 -23.44 8.00 -16.33
C ALA A 162 -24.46 8.82 -15.52
N ASN A 163 -24.64 8.52 -14.25
CA ASN A 163 -25.51 9.27 -13.35
C ASN A 163 -25.01 10.70 -13.10
N THR A 164 -23.70 10.90 -12.98
CA THR A 164 -23.08 12.23 -12.86
C THR A 164 -23.35 13.07 -14.10
N ILE A 165 -23.14 12.51 -15.30
CA ILE A 165 -23.45 13.19 -16.57
C ILE A 165 -24.95 13.54 -16.65
N TYR A 166 -25.81 12.60 -16.30
CA TYR A 166 -27.26 12.84 -16.33
C TYR A 166 -27.68 14.00 -15.40
N LYS A 167 -27.22 13.99 -14.15
CA LYS A 167 -27.50 15.05 -13.18
C LYS A 167 -26.95 16.40 -13.64
N TYR A 168 -25.71 16.40 -14.15
CA TYR A 168 -25.08 17.62 -14.68
C TYR A 168 -25.90 18.24 -15.81
N ILE A 169 -26.31 17.44 -16.80
CA ILE A 169 -27.11 17.93 -17.95
C ILE A 169 -28.45 18.45 -17.46
N LEU A 170 -29.14 17.74 -16.58
CA LEU A 170 -30.44 18.18 -16.06
C LEU A 170 -30.33 19.53 -15.33
N GLN A 171 -29.23 19.75 -14.61
CA GLN A 171 -29.00 20.98 -13.86
C GLN A 171 -28.58 22.15 -14.76
N GLN A 172 -27.68 21.90 -15.72
CA GLN A 172 -27.09 22.96 -16.55
C GLN A 172 -27.91 23.35 -17.77
N PHE A 173 -28.79 22.46 -18.26
CA PHE A 173 -29.56 22.62 -19.50
C PHE A 173 -31.05 22.30 -19.29
N PRO A 174 -31.78 23.15 -18.54
CA PRO A 174 -33.17 22.88 -18.16
C PRO A 174 -34.16 22.95 -19.34
N SER A 175 -33.84 23.69 -20.41
CA SER A 175 -34.64 23.76 -21.63
C SER A 175 -34.04 22.89 -22.73
N PHE A 176 -34.85 21.97 -23.28
CA PHE A 176 -34.37 21.12 -24.37
C PHE A 176 -33.97 21.93 -25.60
N ASP A 177 -34.92 22.72 -26.16
CA ASP A 177 -34.70 23.43 -27.43
C ASP A 177 -33.70 24.59 -27.31
N ASN A 178 -33.73 25.32 -26.19
CA ASN A 178 -32.95 26.54 -26.03
C ASN A 178 -31.52 26.26 -25.50
N ASP A 179 -31.36 25.17 -24.74
CA ASP A 179 -30.13 24.89 -24.03
C ASP A 179 -29.49 23.56 -24.48
N LEU A 180 -30.22 22.43 -24.32
CA LEU A 180 -29.63 21.10 -24.50
C LEU A 180 -29.37 20.77 -25.98
N ALA A 181 -30.32 21.04 -26.88
CA ALA A 181 -30.14 20.72 -28.30
C ALA A 181 -28.99 21.54 -28.94
N PRO A 182 -28.85 22.87 -28.69
CA PRO A 182 -27.65 23.60 -29.11
C PRO A 182 -26.34 23.09 -28.50
N PHE A 183 -26.34 22.72 -27.22
CA PHE A 183 -25.18 22.13 -26.55
C PHE A 183 -24.81 20.78 -27.17
N THR A 184 -25.78 19.92 -27.44
CA THR A 184 -25.58 18.65 -28.13
C THR A 184 -24.94 18.84 -29.51
N GLY A 185 -25.45 19.80 -30.29
CA GLY A 185 -24.84 20.15 -31.59
C GLY A 185 -23.40 20.63 -31.46
N TYR A 186 -23.08 21.38 -30.40
CA TYR A 186 -21.72 21.81 -30.10
C TYR A 186 -20.82 20.60 -29.71
N VAL A 187 -21.28 19.72 -28.82
CA VAL A 187 -20.56 18.51 -28.39
C VAL A 187 -20.20 17.63 -29.59
N LEU A 188 -21.16 17.37 -30.48
CA LEU A 188 -20.96 16.50 -31.64
C LEU A 188 -19.99 17.10 -32.68
N ARG A 189 -20.08 18.41 -32.97
CA ARG A 189 -19.44 19.02 -34.13
C ARG A 189 -18.29 19.97 -33.81
N ARG A 190 -18.14 20.44 -32.54
CA ARG A 190 -17.14 21.44 -32.15
C ARG A 190 -16.17 20.94 -31.10
N VAL A 191 -16.51 19.87 -30.36
CA VAL A 191 -15.58 19.19 -29.51
C VAL A 191 -14.65 18.34 -30.38
N ARG A 192 -13.35 18.63 -30.32
CA ARG A 192 -12.33 18.03 -31.19
C ARG A 192 -11.21 17.43 -30.42
N PHE A 193 -10.62 16.39 -30.99
CA PHE A 193 -9.36 15.82 -30.55
C PHE A 193 -8.51 15.36 -31.75
N VAL A 194 -7.23 15.22 -31.52
CA VAL A 194 -6.29 14.68 -32.52
C VAL A 194 -6.13 13.19 -32.29
N GLN A 195 -6.54 12.38 -33.25
CA GLN A 195 -6.17 10.97 -33.30
C GLN A 195 -4.75 10.85 -33.85
N ILE A 196 -3.88 10.25 -33.07
CA ILE A 196 -2.53 9.87 -33.45
C ILE A 196 -2.55 8.38 -33.74
N GLU A 197 -2.46 8.04 -35.00
CA GLU A 197 -2.47 6.68 -35.48
C GLU A 197 -1.04 6.22 -35.76
N THR A 198 -0.63 5.15 -35.12
CA THR A 198 0.68 4.52 -35.29
C THR A 198 0.53 3.24 -36.09
N HIS A 199 1.62 2.77 -36.64
CA HIS A 199 1.61 1.57 -37.45
C HIS A 199 1.57 0.31 -36.59
N ASP A 200 2.20 0.34 -35.42
CA ASP A 200 2.25 -0.77 -34.48
C ASP A 200 2.14 -0.31 -33.03
N MET A 201 1.97 -1.29 -32.15
CA MET A 201 1.82 -1.11 -30.72
C MET A 201 3.07 -0.50 -30.06
N SER A 202 4.27 -0.88 -30.51
CA SER A 202 5.52 -0.38 -29.92
C SER A 202 5.64 1.12 -30.09
N ASP A 203 5.32 1.63 -31.27
CA ASP A 203 5.34 3.05 -31.56
C ASP A 203 4.21 3.80 -30.86
N ALA A 204 3.01 3.17 -30.73
CA ALA A 204 1.90 3.73 -29.94
C ALA A 204 2.32 3.94 -28.49
N LEU A 205 2.97 2.96 -27.87
CA LEU A 205 3.44 3.04 -26.47
C LEU A 205 4.55 4.08 -26.30
N LYS A 206 5.49 4.20 -27.26
CA LYS A 206 6.54 5.25 -27.23
C LYS A 206 5.95 6.66 -27.26
N ILE A 207 4.95 6.88 -28.15
CA ILE A 207 4.28 8.17 -28.25
C ILE A 207 3.52 8.47 -26.98
N PHE A 208 2.79 7.49 -26.47
CA PHE A 208 2.06 7.58 -25.21
C PHE A 208 3.00 7.96 -24.04
N GLU A 209 4.13 7.29 -23.89
CA GLU A 209 5.16 7.63 -22.90
C GLU A 209 5.64 9.09 -23.06
N THR A 210 5.92 9.51 -24.28
CA THR A 210 6.44 10.85 -24.59
C THR A 210 5.43 11.95 -24.27
N ILE A 211 4.16 11.75 -24.61
CA ILE A 211 3.08 12.70 -24.34
C ILE A 211 2.80 12.81 -22.83
N ASN A 212 2.79 11.66 -22.12
CA ASN A 212 2.45 11.62 -20.71
C ASN A 212 3.59 12.05 -19.76
N GLN A 213 4.86 12.03 -20.19
CA GLN A 213 5.95 12.63 -19.42
C GLN A 213 5.76 14.14 -19.16
N ARG A 214 4.89 14.80 -19.92
CA ARG A 214 4.59 16.25 -19.82
C ARG A 214 3.20 16.55 -19.27
N GLY A 215 2.41 15.50 -18.91
CA GLY A 215 1.02 15.62 -18.45
C GLY A 215 0.74 14.87 -17.13
N ILE A 216 -0.42 15.14 -16.53
CA ILE A 216 -0.90 14.45 -15.32
C ILE A 216 -1.63 13.17 -15.77
N GLY A 217 -1.15 11.97 -15.38
CA GLY A 217 -2.04 10.84 -15.57
C GLY A 217 -1.54 9.41 -15.46
N LEU A 218 -0.28 9.09 -15.72
CA LEU A 218 0.22 7.72 -15.58
C LEU A 218 0.94 7.52 -14.26
N THR A 219 0.60 6.44 -13.60
CA THR A 219 1.42 5.97 -12.47
C THR A 219 2.69 5.33 -13.00
N PRO A 220 3.80 5.33 -12.23
CA PRO A 220 5.00 4.59 -12.60
C PRO A 220 4.74 3.10 -12.87
N MET A 221 3.69 2.52 -12.27
CA MET A 221 3.25 1.15 -12.54
C MET A 221 2.68 0.99 -13.95
N ASP A 222 1.91 1.95 -14.44
CA ASP A 222 1.37 1.93 -15.80
C ASP A 222 2.49 2.05 -16.83
N LEU A 223 3.45 2.96 -16.57
CA LEU A 223 4.65 3.12 -17.41
C LEU A 223 5.49 1.84 -17.46
N LEU A 224 5.71 1.21 -16.31
CA LEU A 224 6.43 -0.06 -16.24
C LEU A 224 5.69 -1.17 -17.00
N LYS A 225 4.39 -1.29 -16.80
CA LYS A 225 3.57 -2.26 -17.52
C LYS A 225 3.76 -2.10 -19.03
N ASN A 226 3.60 -0.88 -19.53
CA ASN A 226 3.76 -0.58 -20.95
C ASN A 226 5.18 -0.90 -21.46
N MET A 227 6.20 -0.57 -20.68
CA MET A 227 7.60 -0.84 -21.02
C MET A 227 7.88 -2.33 -21.20
N ILE A 228 7.31 -3.17 -20.31
CA ILE A 228 7.47 -4.63 -20.37
C ILE A 228 6.62 -5.22 -21.51
N PHE A 229 5.36 -4.78 -21.66
CA PHE A 229 4.46 -5.30 -22.70
C PHE A 229 4.94 -4.99 -24.11
N ARG A 230 5.68 -3.90 -24.31
CA ARG A 230 6.33 -3.58 -25.59
C ARG A 230 7.37 -4.62 -26.05
N GLN A 231 7.90 -5.42 -25.13
CA GLN A 231 8.94 -6.41 -25.44
C GLN A 231 8.38 -7.75 -25.94
N VAL A 232 7.07 -7.96 -25.88
CA VAL A 232 6.43 -9.20 -26.29
C VAL A 232 5.55 -9.01 -27.51
N LYS A 233 5.33 -10.10 -28.26
CA LYS A 233 4.38 -10.10 -29.37
C LYS A 233 2.95 -10.03 -28.83
N ARG A 234 2.06 -9.50 -29.65
CA ARG A 234 0.67 -9.29 -29.28
C ARG A 234 -0.04 -10.57 -28.80
N GLU A 235 0.20 -11.70 -29.43
CA GLU A 235 -0.39 -13.01 -29.09
C GLU A 235 -0.04 -13.45 -27.65
N GLN A 236 1.03 -12.87 -27.09
CA GLN A 236 1.53 -13.16 -25.73
C GLN A 236 0.97 -12.20 -24.66
N PHE A 237 0.27 -11.13 -25.08
CA PHE A 237 -0.22 -10.09 -24.14
C PHE A 237 -1.18 -10.64 -23.10
N GLY A 238 -2.11 -11.52 -23.50
CA GLY A 238 -3.05 -12.15 -22.57
C GLY A 238 -2.34 -12.92 -21.46
N GLU A 239 -1.34 -13.75 -21.79
CA GLU A 239 -0.58 -14.51 -20.81
C GLU A 239 0.22 -13.58 -19.88
N LEU A 240 0.90 -12.58 -20.43
CA LEU A 240 1.68 -11.62 -19.65
C LEU A 240 0.76 -10.81 -18.71
N ASN A 241 -0.43 -10.43 -19.17
CA ASN A 241 -1.41 -9.70 -18.40
C ASN A 241 -1.96 -10.51 -17.21
N VAL A 242 -2.21 -11.80 -17.40
CA VAL A 242 -2.62 -12.70 -16.29
C VAL A 242 -1.57 -12.70 -15.19
N ARG A 243 -0.27 -12.82 -15.53
CA ARG A 243 0.82 -12.78 -14.54
C ARG A 243 0.92 -11.41 -13.86
N TRP A 244 0.79 -10.31 -14.63
CA TRP A 244 0.79 -8.96 -14.10
C TRP A 244 -0.38 -8.70 -13.13
N LYS A 245 -1.61 -9.05 -13.54
CA LYS A 245 -2.81 -8.93 -12.70
C LYS A 245 -2.65 -9.73 -11.41
N ARG A 246 -2.13 -10.97 -11.47
CA ARG A 246 -1.86 -11.77 -10.27
C ARG A 246 -0.95 -11.04 -9.29
N MET A 247 0.14 -10.44 -9.74
CA MET A 247 1.04 -9.65 -8.90
C MET A 247 0.33 -8.47 -8.24
N VAL A 248 -0.47 -7.70 -9.00
CA VAL A 248 -1.23 -6.56 -8.47
C VAL A 248 -2.30 -7.01 -7.48
N ASP A 249 -3.02 -8.08 -7.77
CA ASP A 249 -4.06 -8.64 -6.93
C ASP A 249 -3.52 -9.15 -5.58
N LEU A 250 -2.37 -9.80 -5.58
CA LEU A 250 -1.67 -10.20 -4.34
C LEU A 250 -1.44 -9.00 -3.42
N LEU A 251 -1.08 -7.85 -3.97
CA LEU A 251 -0.80 -6.64 -3.19
C LEU A 251 -2.07 -5.92 -2.72
N GLN A 252 -3.14 -5.90 -3.52
CA GLN A 252 -4.31 -5.06 -3.28
C GLN A 252 -5.52 -5.78 -2.68
N LYS A 253 -5.71 -7.07 -2.96
CA LYS A 253 -6.90 -7.83 -2.56
C LYS A 253 -6.74 -8.61 -1.25
N GLY A 254 -5.54 -8.67 -0.67
CA GLY A 254 -5.25 -9.35 0.60
C GLY A 254 -5.79 -8.62 1.84
N LYS A 255 -5.71 -9.28 3.01
CA LYS A 255 -6.08 -8.66 4.31
C LYS A 255 -5.22 -7.43 4.63
N ALA A 256 -3.94 -7.45 4.27
CA ALA A 256 -3.04 -6.32 4.33
C ALA A 256 -2.90 -5.74 2.92
N LYS A 257 -3.57 -4.61 2.66
CA LYS A 257 -3.47 -3.92 1.37
C LYS A 257 -2.15 -3.18 1.27
N GLU A 258 -1.48 -3.29 0.13
CA GLU A 258 -0.23 -2.57 -0.16
C GLU A 258 -0.30 -1.83 -1.49
N LEU A 259 0.44 -0.72 -1.57
CA LEU A 259 0.59 0.04 -2.81
C LEU A 259 1.59 -0.67 -3.74
N PRO A 260 1.19 -1.08 -4.96
CA PRO A 260 2.08 -1.76 -5.89
C PRO A 260 3.38 -1.00 -6.17
N LEU A 261 3.33 0.33 -6.17
CA LEU A 261 4.50 1.16 -6.40
C LEU A 261 5.52 1.08 -5.26
N ARG A 262 5.08 1.03 -4.00
CA ARG A 262 5.98 0.83 -2.86
C ARG A 262 6.62 -0.55 -2.90
N PHE A 263 5.84 -1.59 -3.18
CA PHE A 263 6.37 -2.94 -3.38
C PHE A 263 7.43 -2.95 -4.48
N LEU A 264 7.12 -2.40 -5.65
CA LEU A 264 8.05 -2.34 -6.79
C LEU A 264 9.36 -1.67 -6.39
N ARG A 265 9.28 -0.52 -5.73
CA ARG A 265 10.45 0.20 -5.23
C ARG A 265 11.33 -0.68 -4.32
N TYR A 266 10.71 -1.36 -3.35
CA TYR A 266 11.44 -2.24 -2.42
C TYR A 266 12.01 -3.47 -3.13
N TYR A 267 11.24 -4.07 -4.04
CA TYR A 267 11.70 -5.18 -4.85
C TYR A 267 12.93 -4.81 -5.68
N LEU A 268 12.91 -3.69 -6.37
CA LEU A 268 14.04 -3.23 -7.18
C LEU A 268 15.29 -2.96 -6.34
N MET A 269 15.14 -2.29 -5.19
CA MET A 269 16.25 -2.04 -4.25
C MET A 269 16.80 -3.33 -3.62
N ALA A 270 15.93 -4.29 -3.33
CA ALA A 270 16.32 -5.58 -2.78
C ALA A 270 17.01 -6.49 -3.83
N THR A 271 16.55 -6.45 -5.07
CA THR A 271 17.01 -7.37 -6.14
C THR A 271 18.23 -6.84 -6.88
N TYR A 272 18.29 -5.52 -7.14
CA TYR A 272 19.33 -4.92 -7.97
C TYR A 272 20.21 -3.95 -7.17
N ASP A 273 21.42 -3.69 -7.71
CA ASP A 273 22.31 -2.67 -7.15
C ASP A 273 21.86 -1.27 -7.56
N THR A 274 21.00 -0.68 -6.75
CA THR A 274 20.46 0.68 -7.00
C THR A 274 21.44 1.80 -6.65
N THR A 275 22.65 1.51 -6.13
CA THR A 275 23.70 2.53 -5.98
C THR A 275 24.16 3.06 -7.35
N VAL A 276 23.97 2.27 -8.39
CA VAL A 276 24.17 2.69 -9.77
C VAL A 276 22.93 3.40 -10.28
N GLY A 277 23.07 4.65 -10.67
CA GLY A 277 21.99 5.48 -11.21
C GLY A 277 21.16 6.22 -10.15
N THR A 278 21.52 6.13 -8.85
CA THR A 278 20.93 6.95 -7.78
C THR A 278 22.03 7.65 -6.96
N LYS A 279 21.70 8.78 -6.35
CA LYS A 279 22.67 9.60 -5.60
C LYS A 279 23.11 8.95 -4.28
N ASP A 280 22.24 8.16 -3.63
CA ASP A 280 22.40 7.64 -2.27
C ASP A 280 21.97 6.17 -2.11
N GLY A 281 21.81 5.44 -3.22
CA GLY A 281 21.33 4.07 -3.24
C GLY A 281 19.80 3.94 -3.08
N ILE A 282 19.11 5.03 -2.80
CA ILE A 282 17.66 5.03 -2.60
C ILE A 282 16.96 5.32 -3.93
N LEU A 283 16.21 4.36 -4.43
CA LEU A 283 15.34 4.54 -5.57
C LEU A 283 14.05 5.24 -5.11
N ARG A 284 13.71 6.39 -5.70
CA ARG A 284 12.48 7.12 -5.40
C ARG A 284 11.37 6.71 -6.35
N GLU A 285 10.12 6.81 -5.91
CA GLU A 285 8.96 6.37 -6.69
C GLU A 285 8.85 7.08 -8.04
N ASP A 286 9.14 8.37 -8.11
CA ASP A 286 9.16 9.19 -9.33
C ASP A 286 10.32 8.86 -10.29
N SER A 287 11.35 8.22 -9.79
CA SER A 287 12.58 7.90 -10.53
C SER A 287 12.61 6.45 -11.04
N ILE A 288 11.66 5.61 -10.64
CA ILE A 288 11.65 4.17 -10.95
C ILE A 288 11.70 3.92 -12.45
N TYR A 289 10.85 4.59 -13.23
CA TYR A 289 10.78 4.42 -14.67
C TYR A 289 12.12 4.75 -15.36
N ASN A 290 12.67 5.94 -15.06
CA ASN A 290 13.93 6.38 -15.65
C ASN A 290 15.09 5.47 -15.24
N TRP A 291 15.09 5.00 -13.99
CA TRP A 291 16.11 4.08 -13.50
C TRP A 291 16.04 2.73 -14.24
N LEU A 292 14.86 2.12 -14.34
CA LEU A 292 14.66 0.86 -15.08
C LEU A 292 15.09 0.98 -16.53
N ASN A 293 14.72 2.06 -17.20
CA ASN A 293 15.11 2.30 -18.59
C ASN A 293 16.63 2.48 -18.74
N SER A 294 17.30 3.08 -17.76
CA SER A 294 18.77 3.22 -17.76
C SER A 294 19.52 1.93 -17.37
N GLN A 295 18.85 0.99 -16.70
CA GLN A 295 19.42 -0.26 -16.20
C GLN A 295 18.80 -1.50 -16.88
N LYS A 296 18.25 -1.37 -18.07
CA LYS A 296 17.52 -2.40 -18.79
C LYS A 296 18.31 -3.70 -18.94
N ASP A 297 19.60 -3.62 -19.29
CA ASP A 297 20.49 -4.79 -19.46
C ASP A 297 20.69 -5.55 -18.13
N ARG A 298 20.68 -4.84 -16.99
CA ARG A 298 20.78 -5.47 -15.67
C ARG A 298 19.48 -6.09 -15.22
N CYS A 299 18.36 -5.45 -15.53
CA CYS A 299 17.04 -5.93 -15.15
C CYS A 299 16.57 -7.07 -16.05
N GLY A 300 17.08 -7.18 -17.27
CA GLY A 300 16.81 -8.27 -18.21
C GLY A 300 15.37 -8.33 -18.72
N TYR A 301 14.56 -7.28 -18.50
CA TYR A 301 13.14 -7.30 -18.89
C TYR A 301 12.94 -7.21 -20.41
N GLU A 302 13.94 -6.74 -21.17
CA GLU A 302 13.89 -6.73 -22.63
C GLU A 302 14.15 -8.13 -23.20
N ASP A 303 15.05 -8.91 -22.59
CA ASP A 303 15.42 -10.25 -23.02
C ASP A 303 14.43 -11.32 -22.55
N ASP A 304 13.96 -11.19 -21.30
CA ASP A 304 12.97 -12.11 -20.69
C ASP A 304 11.88 -11.36 -19.90
N PRO A 305 10.91 -10.75 -20.60
CA PRO A 305 9.80 -10.03 -19.97
C PRO A 305 8.91 -10.93 -19.09
N PHE A 306 8.76 -12.20 -19.46
CA PHE A 306 7.97 -13.16 -18.67
C PHE A 306 8.69 -13.53 -17.37
N GLY A 307 9.98 -13.79 -17.42
CA GLY A 307 10.80 -14.06 -16.23
C GLY A 307 10.85 -12.87 -15.30
N PHE A 308 10.95 -11.65 -15.84
CA PHE A 308 10.91 -10.42 -15.05
C PHE A 308 9.56 -10.28 -14.29
N VAL A 309 8.42 -10.45 -14.96
CA VAL A 309 7.10 -10.39 -14.31
C VAL A 309 6.90 -11.55 -13.34
N GLN A 310 7.43 -12.74 -13.64
CA GLN A 310 7.40 -13.85 -12.68
C GLN A 310 8.23 -13.53 -11.43
N GLY A 311 9.39 -12.91 -11.58
CA GLY A 311 10.21 -12.42 -10.46
C GLY A 311 9.45 -11.41 -9.59
N LEU A 312 8.75 -10.45 -10.21
CA LEU A 312 7.86 -9.51 -9.51
C LEU A 312 6.74 -10.25 -8.75
N THR A 313 6.13 -11.26 -9.35
CA THR A 313 5.03 -12.03 -8.72
C THR A 313 5.54 -12.80 -7.50
N THR A 314 6.65 -13.51 -7.63
CA THR A 314 7.30 -14.23 -6.52
C THR A 314 7.77 -13.27 -5.42
N GLY A 315 8.31 -12.11 -5.81
CA GLY A 315 8.66 -11.03 -4.89
C GLY A 315 7.45 -10.49 -4.13
N ALA A 316 6.30 -10.32 -4.80
CA ALA A 316 5.07 -9.88 -4.17
C ALA A 316 4.51 -10.92 -3.17
N GLU A 317 4.57 -12.21 -3.50
CA GLU A 317 4.20 -13.30 -2.59
C GLU A 317 5.05 -13.25 -1.30
N ARG A 318 6.38 -13.13 -1.43
CA ARG A 318 7.30 -13.00 -0.28
C ARG A 318 7.06 -11.70 0.50
N TYR A 319 6.88 -10.59 -0.21
CA TYR A 319 6.61 -9.31 0.42
C TYR A 319 5.35 -9.36 1.29
N MET A 320 4.25 -9.90 0.75
CA MET A 320 2.99 -10.02 1.47
C MET A 320 3.08 -11.02 2.62
N PHE A 321 3.79 -12.13 2.44
CA PHE A 321 4.08 -13.09 3.52
C PHE A 321 4.77 -12.39 4.70
N TYR A 322 5.85 -11.66 4.46
CA TYR A 322 6.57 -10.95 5.52
C TYR A 322 5.77 -9.78 6.11
N LEU A 323 5.01 -9.07 5.27
CA LEU A 323 4.16 -7.94 5.70
C LEU A 323 3.08 -8.37 6.68
N THR A 324 2.54 -9.57 6.51
CA THR A 324 1.48 -10.12 7.39
C THR A 324 2.03 -10.80 8.64
N GLY A 325 3.34 -10.88 8.79
CA GLY A 325 4.00 -11.53 9.92
C GLY A 325 4.19 -13.03 9.76
N GLY A 326 4.24 -13.52 8.50
CA GLY A 326 4.33 -14.94 8.19
C GLY A 326 3.00 -15.70 8.38
N ASP A 327 2.97 -16.98 8.09
CA ASP A 327 1.76 -17.82 8.11
C ASP A 327 1.73 -18.84 9.26
N GLY A 328 2.77 -18.91 10.07
CA GLY A 328 2.94 -19.98 11.04
C GLY A 328 3.20 -19.57 12.48
N ALA A 329 3.18 -20.56 13.35
CA ALA A 329 3.54 -20.42 14.76
C ALA A 329 5.04 -20.06 14.94
N GLY A 330 5.89 -20.30 13.92
CA GLY A 330 7.33 -20.07 13.97
C GLY A 330 7.81 -18.65 13.69
N ASP A 331 6.98 -17.78 13.11
CA ASP A 331 7.40 -16.43 12.70
C ASP A 331 7.06 -15.34 13.75
N ASN A 332 7.33 -15.62 15.02
CA ASN A 332 7.04 -14.68 16.10
C ASN A 332 7.83 -13.37 15.97
N HIS A 333 9.06 -13.40 15.47
CA HIS A 333 9.88 -12.20 15.24
C HIS A 333 9.26 -11.26 14.22
N LEU A 334 8.71 -11.76 13.11
CA LEU A 334 8.00 -10.94 12.13
C LEU A 334 6.76 -10.29 12.72
N LYS A 335 5.95 -11.05 13.49
CA LYS A 335 4.78 -10.51 14.19
C LYS A 335 5.18 -9.43 15.20
N ASN A 336 6.29 -9.63 15.88
CA ASN A 336 6.85 -8.68 16.85
C ASN A 336 7.31 -7.38 16.19
N ILE A 337 7.97 -7.47 15.02
CA ILE A 337 8.35 -6.30 14.23
C ILE A 337 7.10 -5.46 13.87
N VAL A 338 6.04 -6.10 13.42
CA VAL A 338 4.78 -5.41 13.09
C VAL A 338 4.15 -4.78 14.35
N ARG A 339 4.14 -5.49 15.48
CA ARG A 339 3.61 -5.00 16.76
C ARG A 339 4.40 -3.81 17.30
N LEU A 340 5.71 -3.82 17.17
CA LEU A 340 6.58 -2.72 17.63
C LEU A 340 6.63 -1.56 16.64
N GLY A 341 6.82 -1.85 15.36
CA GLY A 341 6.96 -0.84 14.30
C GLY A 341 5.65 -0.19 13.91
N GLY A 342 4.52 -0.86 14.11
CA GLY A 342 3.22 -0.46 13.62
C GLY A 342 3.11 -0.59 12.10
N SER A 343 1.97 -0.19 11.56
CA SER A 343 1.68 -0.30 10.11
C SER A 343 2.55 0.61 9.22
N ALA A 344 3.19 1.63 9.79
CA ALA A 344 3.99 2.60 9.04
C ALA A 344 5.41 2.11 8.72
N SER A 345 6.00 1.25 9.58
CA SER A 345 7.39 0.80 9.41
C SER A 345 7.45 -0.50 8.61
N LYS A 346 7.84 -0.38 7.34
CA LYS A 346 7.97 -1.51 6.40
C LYS A 346 9.40 -1.71 5.90
N LEU A 347 10.37 -0.95 6.41
CA LEU A 347 11.75 -0.96 5.92
C LEU A 347 12.46 -2.31 6.10
N HIS A 348 12.11 -3.09 7.14
CA HIS A 348 12.63 -4.43 7.35
C HIS A 348 12.37 -5.35 6.14
N LEU A 349 11.31 -5.09 5.37
CA LEU A 349 10.98 -5.85 4.16
C LEU A 349 12.06 -5.73 3.08
N LEU A 350 12.83 -4.63 3.04
CA LEU A 350 13.96 -4.49 2.12
C LEU A 350 15.00 -5.61 2.32
N LEU A 351 15.43 -5.82 3.57
CA LEU A 351 16.44 -6.84 3.87
C LEU A 351 15.88 -8.25 3.73
N LEU A 352 14.62 -8.47 4.09
CA LEU A 352 13.97 -9.78 3.92
C LEU A 352 13.76 -10.13 2.44
N LEU A 353 13.44 -9.15 1.58
CA LEU A 353 13.37 -9.37 0.14
C LEU A 353 14.76 -9.60 -0.48
N ALA A 354 15.80 -9.00 0.06
CA ALA A 354 17.17 -9.23 -0.40
C ALA A 354 17.71 -10.62 0.03
N ALA A 355 17.21 -11.19 1.13
CA ALA A 355 17.66 -12.44 1.72
C ALA A 355 17.14 -13.71 1.00
N VAL A 356 17.09 -13.67 -0.35
CA VAL A 356 16.50 -14.77 -1.15
C VAL A 356 17.35 -16.03 -1.21
N ASN A 357 18.65 -15.89 -0.97
CA ASN A 357 19.62 -16.97 -1.05
C ASN A 357 19.96 -17.59 0.34
N MET A 358 19.45 -17.01 1.43
CA MET A 358 19.72 -17.49 2.76
C MET A 358 19.06 -18.85 3.03
N ASP A 359 19.77 -19.74 3.71
CA ASP A 359 19.17 -20.92 4.29
C ASP A 359 18.18 -20.59 5.41
N GLU A 360 17.44 -21.59 5.88
CA GLU A 360 16.39 -21.41 6.89
C GLU A 360 16.97 -20.90 8.24
N GLN A 361 18.16 -21.32 8.61
CA GLN A 361 18.81 -20.91 9.85
C GLN A 361 19.22 -19.44 9.78
N ALA A 362 19.90 -19.02 8.71
CA ALA A 362 20.29 -17.64 8.49
C ALA A 362 19.06 -16.72 8.39
N LEU A 363 18.02 -17.15 7.69
CA LEU A 363 16.78 -16.36 7.58
C LEU A 363 16.07 -16.19 8.94
N THR A 364 16.05 -17.25 9.77
CA THR A 364 15.49 -17.17 11.12
C THR A 364 16.30 -16.24 12.01
N HIS A 365 17.61 -16.30 11.94
CA HIS A 365 18.51 -15.39 12.64
C HIS A 365 18.34 -13.94 12.17
N LEU A 366 18.23 -13.71 10.86
CA LEU A 366 17.95 -12.37 10.30
C LEU A 366 16.62 -11.79 10.82
N LYS A 367 15.56 -12.59 10.93
CA LYS A 367 14.27 -12.14 11.49
C LYS A 367 14.41 -11.70 12.95
N ALA A 368 15.12 -12.47 13.78
CA ALA A 368 15.39 -12.12 15.18
C ALA A 368 16.21 -10.82 15.28
N LEU A 369 17.25 -10.71 14.46
CA LEU A 369 18.08 -9.51 14.37
C LEU A 369 17.27 -8.27 13.95
N LEU A 370 16.39 -8.40 12.98
CA LEU A 370 15.51 -7.29 12.53
C LEU A 370 14.57 -6.84 13.65
N GLU A 371 14.04 -7.74 14.49
CA GLU A 371 13.28 -7.36 15.68
C GLU A 371 14.13 -6.48 16.61
N SER A 372 15.38 -6.88 16.88
CA SER A 372 16.31 -6.11 17.72
C SER A 372 16.65 -4.76 17.10
N MET A 373 16.86 -4.67 15.79
CA MET A 373 17.12 -3.42 15.09
C MET A 373 15.91 -2.47 15.13
N VAL A 374 14.69 -2.99 14.97
CA VAL A 374 13.47 -2.20 15.09
C VAL A 374 13.27 -1.70 16.52
N TYR A 375 13.61 -2.52 17.53
CA TYR A 375 13.61 -2.10 18.93
C TYR A 375 14.58 -0.94 19.17
N TYR A 376 15.88 -1.11 18.85
CA TYR A 376 16.88 -0.05 19.07
C TYR A 376 16.59 1.23 18.28
N SER A 377 16.14 1.10 17.04
CA SER A 377 15.78 2.28 16.24
C SER A 377 14.56 3.03 16.80
N THR A 378 13.60 2.30 17.38
CA THR A 378 12.41 2.88 18.01
C THR A 378 12.77 3.58 19.33
N VAL A 379 13.52 2.93 20.21
CA VAL A 379 13.94 3.51 21.50
C VAL A 379 14.82 4.75 21.31
N ASN A 380 15.72 4.71 20.31
CA ASN A 380 16.65 5.79 20.04
C ASN A 380 16.15 6.78 18.99
N GLN A 381 14.89 6.67 18.55
CA GLN A 381 14.22 7.59 17.62
C GLN A 381 15.02 7.84 16.33
N ILE A 382 15.63 6.77 15.78
CA ILE A 382 16.40 6.84 14.54
C ILE A 382 15.48 7.23 13.39
N LYS A 383 15.89 8.21 12.59
CA LYS A 383 15.07 8.75 11.50
C LYS A 383 14.85 7.70 10.40
N THR A 384 13.64 7.61 9.89
CA THR A 384 13.25 6.65 8.84
C THR A 384 14.13 6.73 7.59
N ASN A 385 14.51 7.94 7.15
CA ASN A 385 15.37 8.13 5.98
C ASN A 385 16.82 7.66 6.21
N GLU A 386 17.30 7.69 7.43
CA GLU A 386 18.61 7.15 7.82
C GLU A 386 18.58 5.61 7.75
N LEU A 387 17.54 5.00 8.34
CA LEU A 387 17.33 3.55 8.27
C LEU A 387 17.19 3.07 6.82
N GLU A 388 16.43 3.78 6.00
CA GLU A 388 16.21 3.42 4.60
C GLU A 388 17.51 3.43 3.80
N ARG A 389 18.34 4.46 3.99
CA ARG A 389 19.66 4.54 3.35
C ARG A 389 20.57 3.39 3.77
N LEU A 390 20.58 3.10 5.05
CA LEU A 390 21.37 2.03 5.62
C LEU A 390 20.95 0.66 5.06
N TYR A 391 19.67 0.39 5.05
CA TYR A 391 19.13 -0.88 4.55
C TYR A 391 19.34 -1.04 3.04
N ALA A 392 19.15 0.03 2.27
CA ALA A 392 19.45 0.02 0.83
C ALA A 392 20.91 -0.34 0.53
N GLN A 393 21.85 0.21 1.30
CA GLN A 393 23.28 -0.12 1.18
C GLN A 393 23.58 -1.58 1.56
N TRP A 394 22.86 -2.13 2.52
CA TRP A 394 23.05 -3.49 2.97
C TRP A 394 22.44 -4.55 2.06
N CYS A 395 21.42 -4.21 1.29
CA CYS A 395 20.76 -5.16 0.37
C CYS A 395 21.75 -5.90 -0.53
N LYS A 396 22.78 -5.20 -1.05
CA LYS A 396 23.80 -5.81 -1.90
C LYS A 396 24.56 -6.93 -1.20
N GLN A 397 24.92 -6.70 0.07
CA GLN A 397 25.68 -7.69 0.87
C GLN A 397 24.76 -8.83 1.34
N ILE A 398 23.53 -8.50 1.72
CA ILE A 398 22.53 -9.49 2.16
C ILE A 398 22.20 -10.49 1.03
N ARG A 399 22.17 -10.05 -0.24
CA ARG A 399 21.94 -10.95 -1.39
C ARG A 399 22.98 -12.04 -1.55
N GLU A 400 24.22 -11.77 -1.13
CA GLU A 400 25.35 -12.70 -1.27
C GLU A 400 25.49 -13.64 -0.06
N ILE A 401 24.64 -13.49 0.97
CA ILE A 401 24.67 -14.33 2.17
C ILE A 401 23.80 -15.56 1.95
N HIS A 402 24.38 -16.73 2.19
CA HIS A 402 23.74 -18.04 2.07
C HIS A 402 23.59 -18.74 3.42
N THR A 403 24.59 -18.64 4.30
CA THR A 403 24.67 -19.39 5.55
C THR A 403 24.64 -18.48 6.79
N ASP A 404 24.37 -19.07 7.94
CA ASP A 404 24.35 -18.37 9.22
C ASP A 404 25.75 -17.86 9.63
N GLU A 405 26.84 -18.54 9.26
CA GLU A 405 28.20 -18.08 9.48
C GLU A 405 28.50 -16.80 8.70
N GLU A 406 28.07 -16.73 7.43
CA GLU A 406 28.21 -15.54 6.60
C GLU A 406 27.37 -14.38 7.15
N LEU A 407 26.14 -14.65 7.61
CA LEU A 407 25.30 -13.67 8.28
C LEU A 407 25.96 -13.17 9.56
N THR A 408 26.50 -14.07 10.40
CA THR A 408 27.21 -13.72 11.63
C THR A 408 28.42 -12.82 11.33
N SER A 409 29.16 -13.09 10.27
CA SER A 409 30.27 -12.22 9.83
C SER A 409 29.76 -10.83 9.44
N PHE A 410 28.65 -10.74 8.71
CA PHE A 410 28.01 -9.47 8.33
C PHE A 410 27.51 -8.71 9.58
N ILE A 411 26.89 -9.41 10.53
CA ILE A 411 26.44 -8.83 11.81
C ILE A 411 27.62 -8.19 12.53
N ASN A 412 28.72 -8.91 12.70
CA ASN A 412 29.90 -8.43 13.43
C ASN A 412 30.54 -7.19 12.75
N ASN A 413 30.62 -7.20 11.42
CA ASN A 413 31.32 -6.18 10.65
C ASN A 413 30.48 -4.93 10.32
N LYS A 414 29.14 -5.03 10.28
CA LYS A 414 28.26 -3.96 9.83
C LYS A 414 27.17 -3.60 10.84
N ILE A 415 26.48 -4.60 11.39
CA ILE A 415 25.29 -4.34 12.21
C ILE A 415 25.67 -3.96 13.63
N LYS A 416 26.54 -4.73 14.28
CA LYS A 416 27.02 -4.42 15.65
C LYS A 416 27.63 -3.02 15.76
N PRO A 417 28.53 -2.56 14.86
CA PRO A 417 29.04 -1.20 14.90
C PRO A 417 27.93 -0.13 14.78
N THR A 418 26.94 -0.37 13.91
CA THR A 418 25.82 0.55 13.73
C THR A 418 24.95 0.63 14.99
N ILE A 419 24.55 -0.52 15.53
CA ILE A 419 23.73 -0.55 16.76
C ILE A 419 24.53 0.03 17.95
N SER A 420 25.82 -0.18 18.02
CA SER A 420 26.66 0.42 19.06
C SER A 420 26.61 1.94 19.03
N GLN A 421 26.56 2.56 17.84
CA GLN A 421 26.35 4.01 17.71
C GLN A 421 24.98 4.44 18.22
N TRP A 422 23.91 3.68 17.88
CA TRP A 422 22.56 3.97 18.38
C TRP A 422 22.46 3.81 19.90
N LYS A 423 23.19 2.87 20.47
CA LYS A 423 23.19 2.56 21.92
C LYS A 423 23.87 3.61 22.79
N VAL A 424 24.58 4.59 22.24
CA VAL A 424 25.29 5.63 23.04
C VAL A 424 24.37 6.29 24.07
N ASN A 425 23.12 6.58 23.70
CA ASN A 425 22.12 7.17 24.58
C ASN A 425 20.99 6.21 24.95
N ASN A 426 21.12 4.90 24.68
CA ASN A 426 20.03 3.93 24.80
C ASN A 426 19.43 3.91 26.21
N ARG A 427 20.27 3.84 27.26
CA ARG A 427 19.79 3.86 28.65
C ARG A 427 19.01 5.14 28.95
N SER A 428 19.54 6.31 28.61
CA SER A 428 18.87 7.57 28.91
C SER A 428 17.56 7.74 28.12
N ASN A 429 17.52 7.24 26.88
CA ASN A 429 16.31 7.25 26.06
C ASN A 429 15.25 6.26 26.62
N PHE A 430 15.69 5.06 27.02
CA PHE A 430 14.79 4.08 27.65
C PHE A 430 14.19 4.62 28.95
N MET A 431 15.01 5.29 29.77
CA MET A 431 14.54 5.89 31.04
C MET A 431 13.52 7.01 30.84
N ARG A 432 13.32 7.50 29.64
CA ARG A 432 12.28 8.50 29.27
C ARG A 432 11.02 7.87 28.71
N ILE A 433 11.01 6.55 28.44
CA ILE A 433 9.82 5.88 27.92
C ILE A 433 8.71 5.91 28.96
N GLY A 434 7.53 6.31 28.52
CA GLY A 434 6.30 6.36 29.32
C GLY A 434 5.07 6.21 28.46
N PHE A 435 3.91 6.21 29.11
CA PHE A 435 2.61 5.99 28.49
C PHE A 435 2.19 7.13 27.55
N ASP A 436 2.69 8.33 27.79
CA ASP A 436 2.44 9.54 27.02
C ASP A 436 3.57 9.92 26.04
N SER A 437 4.80 9.46 26.32
CA SER A 437 5.97 9.77 25.49
C SER A 437 6.19 8.79 24.33
N MET A 438 5.50 7.64 24.36
CA MET A 438 5.56 6.61 23.33
C MET A 438 4.16 6.10 23.02
N GLN A 439 3.89 5.70 21.77
CA GLN A 439 2.61 5.13 21.37
C GLN A 439 2.27 3.90 22.22
N GLN A 440 1.07 3.83 22.76
CA GLN A 440 0.66 2.82 23.72
C GLN A 440 0.83 1.37 23.26
N TYR A 441 0.65 1.10 21.96
CA TYR A 441 0.89 -0.23 21.41
C TYR A 441 2.37 -0.66 21.51
N ARG A 442 3.32 0.29 21.42
CA ARG A 442 4.76 0.05 21.60
C ARG A 442 5.10 -0.20 23.06
N VAL A 443 4.52 0.59 23.96
CA VAL A 443 4.66 0.38 25.41
C VAL A 443 4.14 -1.00 25.78
N LYS A 444 2.96 -1.38 25.29
CA LYS A 444 2.39 -2.72 25.52
C LYS A 444 3.31 -3.81 24.96
N PHE A 445 3.88 -3.63 23.79
CA PHE A 445 4.79 -4.62 23.20
C PHE A 445 6.07 -4.81 24.02
N ILE A 446 6.71 -3.71 24.44
CA ILE A 446 7.93 -3.77 25.28
C ILE A 446 7.64 -4.52 26.58
N LEU A 447 6.54 -4.17 27.27
CA LEU A 447 6.13 -4.87 28.49
C LEU A 447 5.82 -6.36 28.22
N ALA A 448 5.14 -6.67 27.12
CA ALA A 448 4.79 -8.05 26.76
C ALA A 448 6.04 -8.91 26.51
N ARG A 449 7.03 -8.37 25.78
CA ARG A 449 8.29 -9.07 25.53
C ARG A 449 9.09 -9.29 26.80
N ILE A 450 9.17 -8.29 27.69
CA ILE A 450 9.87 -8.41 28.98
C ILE A 450 9.12 -9.42 29.87
N THR A 451 7.80 -9.32 29.96
CA THR A 451 6.99 -10.26 30.77
C THR A 451 7.17 -11.68 30.27
N LYS A 452 7.07 -11.91 28.96
CA LYS A 452 7.25 -13.26 28.39
C LYS A 452 8.66 -13.79 28.62
N TYR A 453 9.69 -12.95 28.46
CA TYR A 453 11.07 -13.33 28.74
C TYR A 453 11.26 -13.79 30.19
N VAL A 454 10.74 -13.03 31.15
CA VAL A 454 10.79 -13.38 32.57
C VAL A 454 10.10 -14.72 32.86
N ASP A 455 8.89 -14.92 32.32
CA ASP A 455 8.11 -16.14 32.53
C ASP A 455 8.79 -17.39 31.92
N VAL A 456 9.37 -17.26 30.73
CA VAL A 456 10.09 -18.36 30.04
C VAL A 456 11.40 -18.70 30.76
N ARG A 457 12.19 -17.69 31.11
CA ARG A 457 13.48 -17.89 31.79
C ARG A 457 13.29 -18.47 33.20
N ARG A 458 12.25 -18.06 33.92
CA ARG A 458 11.88 -18.60 35.21
C ARG A 458 11.52 -20.08 35.13
N LYS A 459 10.84 -20.52 34.09
CA LYS A 459 10.42 -21.92 33.87
C LYS A 459 11.51 -22.80 33.24
N ASN A 460 12.62 -22.20 32.83
CA ASN A 460 13.72 -22.84 32.12
C ASN A 460 13.29 -23.52 30.82
N GLY A 461 12.30 -22.92 30.10
CA GLY A 461 11.83 -23.45 28.81
C GLY A 461 10.71 -22.65 28.19
N GLY A 462 10.57 -22.79 26.89
CA GLY A 462 9.57 -22.12 26.08
C GLY A 462 10.15 -21.04 25.16
N ASP A 463 9.32 -20.55 24.24
CA ASP A 463 9.68 -19.50 23.30
C ASP A 463 9.38 -18.11 23.90
N ALA A 464 10.44 -17.38 24.23
CA ALA A 464 10.33 -16.03 24.76
C ALA A 464 9.87 -14.99 23.70
N SER A 465 9.93 -15.31 22.41
CA SER A 465 9.46 -14.41 21.34
C SER A 465 7.95 -14.44 21.15
N ASN A 466 7.27 -15.49 21.59
CA ASN A 466 5.82 -15.60 21.44
C ASN A 466 5.07 -14.77 22.47
N VAL A 467 4.57 -13.62 22.08
CA VAL A 467 3.78 -12.69 22.90
C VAL A 467 2.29 -12.65 22.55
N ALA A 468 1.80 -13.62 21.77
CA ALA A 468 0.41 -13.62 21.27
C ALA A 468 -0.62 -13.50 22.39
N GLU A 469 -0.41 -14.21 23.51
CA GLU A 469 -1.31 -14.24 24.66
C GLU A 469 -1.65 -12.84 25.23
N PHE A 470 -0.74 -11.87 25.10
CA PHE A 470 -0.99 -10.50 25.56
C PHE A 470 -1.90 -9.69 24.62
N TYR A 471 -2.22 -10.23 23.42
CA TYR A 471 -3.03 -9.58 22.39
C TYR A 471 -4.35 -10.30 22.09
N GLU A 472 -4.54 -11.52 22.58
CA GLU A 472 -5.76 -12.32 22.36
C GLU A 472 -6.94 -11.89 23.23
N GLY A 473 -6.77 -10.85 24.04
CA GLY A 473 -7.79 -10.27 24.89
C GLY A 473 -7.56 -10.49 26.39
N GLY A 474 -8.18 -9.65 27.21
CA GLY A 474 -8.14 -9.82 28.65
C GLY A 474 -6.86 -9.33 29.36
N ILE A 475 -5.89 -8.74 28.67
CA ILE A 475 -4.66 -8.18 29.26
C ILE A 475 -4.57 -6.69 28.94
N GLU A 476 -4.43 -5.89 29.99
CA GLU A 476 -4.37 -4.42 29.95
C GLU A 476 -3.07 -3.90 30.54
N ILE A 477 -2.73 -2.65 30.21
CA ILE A 477 -1.64 -1.91 30.86
C ILE A 477 -2.20 -1.33 32.15
N GLU A 478 -1.64 -1.72 33.26
CA GLU A 478 -1.96 -1.24 34.58
C GLU A 478 -0.94 -0.21 35.08
N HIS A 479 -1.43 0.88 35.73
CA HIS A 479 -0.61 1.87 36.40
C HIS A 479 -0.47 1.52 37.89
N ILE A 480 0.73 1.14 38.33
CA ILE A 480 0.99 0.73 39.72
C ILE A 480 0.73 1.90 40.67
N MET A 481 1.34 3.07 40.43
CA MET A 481 0.94 4.33 41.03
C MET A 481 -0.33 4.82 40.32
N PRO A 482 -1.44 5.06 41.03
CA PRO A 482 -2.73 5.38 40.44
C PRO A 482 -2.69 6.55 39.45
N GLN A 483 -3.61 6.55 38.48
CA GLN A 483 -3.70 7.67 37.55
C GLN A 483 -4.23 8.96 38.21
N LYS A 484 -5.08 8.82 39.22
CA LYS A 484 -5.61 9.94 39.99
C LYS A 484 -4.57 10.41 41.01
N TYR A 485 -4.29 11.72 41.01
CA TYR A 485 -3.37 12.33 41.97
C TYR A 485 -3.77 12.03 43.42
N SER A 486 -2.78 11.74 44.25
CA SER A 486 -2.95 11.56 45.69
C SER A 486 -1.80 12.22 46.45
N ALA A 487 -2.15 13.18 47.33
CA ALA A 487 -1.19 13.85 48.19
C ALA A 487 -0.48 12.89 49.19
N ALA A 488 -0.98 11.68 49.36
CA ALA A 488 -0.37 10.65 50.23
C ALA A 488 1.03 10.22 49.76
N TYR A 489 1.39 10.50 48.49
CA TYR A 489 2.72 10.22 47.96
C TYR A 489 3.76 11.29 48.35
N GLY A 490 3.35 12.43 48.95
CA GLY A 490 4.27 13.44 49.46
C GLY A 490 5.07 14.23 48.40
N ILE A 491 4.59 14.27 47.16
CA ILE A 491 5.20 14.96 46.02
C ILE A 491 4.20 15.94 45.40
N SER A 492 4.72 16.90 44.61
CA SER A 492 3.87 17.83 43.86
C SER A 492 3.00 17.09 42.85
N GLU A 493 1.89 17.70 42.43
CA GLU A 493 1.01 17.12 41.41
C GLU A 493 1.72 16.97 40.05
N ASP A 494 2.61 17.90 39.73
CA ASP A 494 3.41 17.85 38.49
C ASP A 494 4.39 16.68 38.51
N ASP A 495 5.13 16.48 39.63
CA ASP A 495 6.04 15.33 39.78
C ASP A 495 5.28 14.00 39.78
N TYR A 496 4.08 13.98 40.38
CA TYR A 496 3.19 12.81 40.36
C TYR A 496 2.77 12.48 38.94
N ASN A 497 2.31 13.47 38.18
CA ASN A 497 1.87 13.31 36.80
C ASN A 497 3.02 12.84 35.89
N ALA A 498 4.23 13.33 36.09
CA ALA A 498 5.42 12.87 35.37
C ALA A 498 5.80 11.42 35.74
N ALA A 499 5.78 11.10 37.03
CA ALA A 499 6.18 9.77 37.52
C ALA A 499 5.20 8.66 37.11
N LYS A 500 3.89 8.93 37.20
CA LYS A 500 2.85 7.92 36.89
C LYS A 500 2.89 7.44 35.44
N GLN A 501 3.38 8.28 34.51
CA GLN A 501 3.45 7.95 33.08
C GLN A 501 4.66 7.08 32.71
N ARG A 502 5.69 7.01 33.56
CA ARG A 502 6.93 6.30 33.25
C ARG A 502 6.71 4.80 33.09
N LEU A 503 7.46 4.17 32.18
CA LEU A 503 7.40 2.73 31.91
C LEU A 503 7.60 1.89 33.19
N GLY A 504 8.46 2.35 34.12
CA GLY A 504 8.66 1.73 35.42
C GLY A 504 7.39 1.62 36.28
N ASN A 505 6.42 2.50 36.05
CA ASN A 505 5.10 2.49 36.71
C ASN A 505 4.07 1.58 36.04
N LEU A 506 4.40 0.97 34.89
CA LEU A 506 3.45 0.22 34.08
C LEU A 506 3.73 -1.29 34.16
N THR A 507 2.66 -2.08 34.22
CA THR A 507 2.75 -3.53 34.14
C THR A 507 1.59 -4.09 33.30
N LEU A 508 1.67 -5.36 32.89
CA LEU A 508 0.57 -6.05 32.24
C LEU A 508 -0.22 -6.84 33.28
N LEU A 509 -1.52 -6.66 33.27
CA LEU A 509 -2.41 -7.28 34.25
C LEU A 509 -3.66 -7.82 33.55
N GLU A 510 -4.20 -8.89 34.08
CA GLU A 510 -5.47 -9.47 33.66
C GLU A 510 -6.60 -8.46 33.93
N LYS A 511 -7.45 -8.26 32.92
CA LYS A 511 -8.55 -7.30 32.95
C LYS A 511 -9.48 -7.47 34.17
N THR A 512 -9.72 -8.72 34.58
CA THR A 512 -10.56 -9.02 35.76
C THR A 512 -9.91 -8.53 37.04
N ILE A 513 -8.61 -8.72 37.20
CA ILE A 513 -7.85 -8.23 38.37
C ILE A 513 -7.75 -6.70 38.29
N ASN A 514 -7.42 -6.16 37.11
CA ASN A 514 -7.29 -4.73 36.88
C ASN A 514 -8.57 -3.98 37.23
N ALA A 515 -9.72 -4.46 36.79
CA ALA A 515 -11.03 -3.89 37.10
C ALA A 515 -11.38 -3.92 38.59
N SER A 516 -10.83 -4.86 39.36
CA SER A 516 -11.11 -4.99 40.79
C SER A 516 -10.33 -4.01 41.68
N ILE A 517 -9.17 -3.52 41.18
CA ILE A 517 -8.25 -2.67 41.95
C ILE A 517 -8.32 -1.19 41.57
N GLY A 518 -8.75 -0.86 40.39
CA GLY A 518 -8.93 0.53 39.92
C GLY A 518 -7.82 1.50 40.34
N ASP A 519 -8.17 2.60 40.93
CA ASP A 519 -7.27 3.63 41.48
C ASP A 519 -6.85 3.41 42.94
N ASP A 520 -6.88 2.18 43.44
CA ASP A 520 -6.52 1.86 44.83
C ASP A 520 -5.06 2.22 45.13
N ALA A 521 -4.78 2.36 46.44
CA ALA A 521 -3.42 2.53 46.93
C ALA A 521 -2.58 1.28 46.69
N PHE A 522 -1.25 1.44 46.59
CA PHE A 522 -0.31 0.35 46.27
C PHE A 522 -0.48 -0.88 47.21
N ALA A 523 -0.79 -0.68 48.49
CA ALA A 523 -0.96 -1.79 49.41
C ALA A 523 -2.09 -2.76 48.98
N SER A 524 -3.26 -2.23 48.56
CA SER A 524 -4.35 -3.05 48.00
C SER A 524 -3.98 -3.68 46.68
N LYS A 525 -3.37 -2.90 45.76
CA LYS A 525 -2.92 -3.39 44.47
C LYS A 525 -1.87 -4.51 44.58
N SER A 526 -0.94 -4.38 45.54
CA SER A 526 0.10 -5.38 45.82
C SER A 526 -0.49 -6.74 46.15
N GLU A 527 -1.58 -6.79 46.94
CA GLU A 527 -2.23 -8.06 47.25
C GLU A 527 -2.87 -8.71 45.99
N ALA A 528 -3.49 -7.91 45.15
CA ALA A 528 -4.06 -8.40 43.88
C ALA A 528 -2.99 -8.85 42.88
N TYR A 529 -1.82 -8.19 42.81
CA TYR A 529 -0.71 -8.57 41.92
C TYR A 529 -0.17 -9.96 42.22
N ARG A 530 -0.23 -10.44 43.47
CA ARG A 530 0.14 -11.81 43.84
C ARG A 530 -0.68 -12.88 43.10
N GLN A 531 -1.89 -12.53 42.64
CA GLN A 531 -2.80 -13.43 41.95
C GLN A 531 -2.57 -13.45 40.44
N SER A 532 -1.79 -12.53 39.89
CA SER A 532 -1.50 -12.48 38.43
C SER A 532 -0.78 -13.74 37.95
N ALA A 533 -1.12 -14.24 36.78
CA ALA A 533 -0.40 -15.31 36.09
C ALA A 533 1.03 -14.89 35.71
N TYR A 534 1.28 -13.59 35.57
CA TYR A 534 2.54 -13.03 35.07
C TYR A 534 3.54 -12.74 36.18
N TYR A 535 4.70 -13.38 36.13
CA TYR A 535 5.68 -13.25 37.20
C TYR A 535 6.29 -11.86 37.32
N LEU A 536 6.48 -11.14 36.20
CA LEU A 536 6.95 -9.75 36.23
C LEU A 536 6.00 -8.86 37.05
N THR A 537 4.70 -9.11 37.00
CA THR A 537 3.69 -8.38 37.80
C THR A 537 3.68 -8.88 39.24
N ARG A 538 3.67 -10.19 39.49
CA ARG A 538 3.73 -10.74 40.86
C ARG A 538 4.97 -10.30 41.62
N SER A 539 6.12 -10.23 40.93
CA SER A 539 7.39 -9.85 41.54
C SER A 539 7.39 -8.46 42.19
N ILE A 540 6.48 -7.56 41.74
CA ILE A 540 6.31 -6.24 42.35
C ILE A 540 5.90 -6.37 43.82
N ALA A 541 5.01 -7.32 44.12
CA ALA A 541 4.48 -7.56 45.46
C ALA A 541 5.36 -8.55 46.27
N GLN A 542 5.83 -9.62 45.62
CA GLN A 542 6.57 -10.70 46.28
C GLN A 542 7.37 -11.48 45.25
N LEU A 543 8.62 -11.84 45.63
CA LEU A 543 9.41 -12.82 44.91
C LEU A 543 9.08 -14.24 45.45
N ASP A 544 9.02 -15.23 44.54
CA ASP A 544 8.83 -16.63 44.93
C ASP A 544 10.04 -17.12 45.75
N ASP A 545 9.81 -17.66 46.93
CA ASP A 545 10.84 -18.28 47.74
C ASP A 545 11.08 -19.72 47.26
N VAL A 546 12.25 -19.96 46.72
CA VAL A 546 12.63 -21.24 46.11
C VAL A 546 14.09 -21.57 46.41
N GLY A 547 14.43 -22.87 46.35
CA GLY A 547 15.77 -23.34 46.62
C GLY A 547 16.87 -22.65 45.79
N GLN A 548 18.10 -22.69 46.28
CA GLN A 548 19.26 -22.07 45.61
C GLN A 548 19.54 -22.69 44.23
N GLN A 549 20.09 -21.88 43.32
CA GLN A 549 20.50 -22.27 41.95
C GLN A 549 19.38 -22.70 40.99
N THR A 550 18.13 -22.48 41.32
CA THR A 550 17.02 -22.72 40.41
C THR A 550 16.91 -21.63 39.32
N ALA A 551 16.20 -21.91 38.24
CA ALA A 551 15.89 -20.89 37.22
C ALA A 551 15.11 -19.70 37.83
N ILE A 552 14.24 -19.98 38.79
CA ILE A 552 13.49 -18.96 39.54
C ILE A 552 14.44 -18.09 40.35
N ASN A 553 15.38 -18.70 41.08
CA ASN A 553 16.36 -17.95 41.88
C ASN A 553 17.25 -17.05 41.00
N ARG A 554 17.74 -17.54 39.85
CA ARG A 554 18.50 -16.71 38.90
C ARG A 554 17.68 -15.53 38.38
N MET A 555 16.36 -15.72 38.14
CA MET A 555 15.49 -14.63 37.72
C MET A 555 15.21 -13.64 38.86
N ASN A 556 15.02 -14.14 40.09
CA ASN A 556 14.83 -13.30 41.28
C ASN A 556 16.01 -12.35 41.54
N GLN A 557 17.24 -12.76 41.20
CA GLN A 557 18.43 -11.89 41.31
C GLN A 557 18.36 -10.66 40.40
N LYS A 558 17.55 -10.71 39.35
CA LYS A 558 17.31 -9.60 38.39
C LYS A 558 16.06 -8.80 38.70
N LEU A 559 15.20 -9.28 39.60
CA LEU A 559 13.93 -8.64 39.94
C LEU A 559 13.97 -8.14 41.39
N ARG A 560 12.97 -7.35 41.76
CA ARG A 560 12.82 -6.79 43.10
C ARG A 560 11.33 -6.70 43.47
N SER A 561 11.06 -6.93 44.77
CA SER A 561 9.75 -6.63 45.36
C SER A 561 9.81 -5.37 46.23
N TRP A 562 8.69 -4.71 46.40
CA TRP A 562 8.61 -3.47 47.15
C TRP A 562 7.44 -3.51 48.15
N SER A 563 7.69 -2.95 49.35
CA SER A 563 6.65 -2.77 50.41
C SER A 563 5.90 -1.46 50.28
N SER A 564 6.44 -0.51 49.51
CA SER A 564 5.83 0.80 49.22
C SER A 564 6.10 1.18 47.78
N TRP A 565 5.38 2.15 47.24
CA TRP A 565 5.52 2.57 45.86
C TRP A 565 5.61 4.08 45.74
N GLY A 566 6.47 4.57 44.85
CA GLY A 566 6.69 5.98 44.64
C GLY A 566 7.76 6.23 43.54
N PRO A 567 8.13 7.48 43.27
CA PRO A 567 9.01 7.84 42.16
C PRO A 567 10.36 7.12 42.14
N SER A 568 11.02 6.91 43.29
CA SER A 568 12.30 6.19 43.32
C SER A 568 12.13 4.70 42.98
N MET A 569 11.06 4.05 43.42
CA MET A 569 10.74 2.65 43.08
C MET A 569 10.40 2.51 41.60
N ILE A 570 9.72 3.50 41.03
CA ILE A 570 9.44 3.57 39.59
C ILE A 570 10.74 3.65 38.79
N GLU A 571 11.70 4.49 39.22
CA GLU A 571 13.00 4.61 38.59
C GLU A 571 13.83 3.32 38.69
N ASP A 572 13.91 2.74 39.90
CA ASP A 572 14.56 1.45 40.13
C ASP A 572 13.99 0.37 39.21
N ARG A 573 12.66 0.25 39.15
CA ARG A 573 12.01 -0.75 38.31
C ARG A 573 12.23 -0.47 36.82
N GLN A 574 12.26 0.78 36.39
CA GLN A 574 12.57 1.12 35.00
C GLN A 574 13.99 0.73 34.62
N ALA A 575 14.96 0.86 35.53
CA ALA A 575 16.32 0.37 35.33
C ALA A 575 16.35 -1.17 35.19
N ILE A 576 15.60 -1.91 36.01
CA ILE A 576 15.45 -3.36 35.87
C ILE A 576 14.86 -3.74 34.51
N LEU A 577 13.81 -3.05 34.06
CA LEU A 577 13.21 -3.29 32.75
C LEU A 577 14.19 -2.98 31.61
N TYR A 578 15.05 -1.96 31.75
CA TYR A 578 16.13 -1.67 30.82
C TYR A 578 17.14 -2.82 30.75
N ASP A 579 17.64 -3.29 31.88
CA ASP A 579 18.64 -4.36 31.93
C ASP A 579 18.09 -5.67 31.31
N LEU A 580 16.82 -5.99 31.56
CA LEU A 580 16.12 -7.11 30.91
C LEU A 580 15.97 -6.90 29.40
N SER A 581 15.72 -5.67 28.95
CA SER A 581 15.60 -5.36 27.53
C SER A 581 16.90 -5.54 26.76
N GLU A 582 18.04 -5.24 27.36
CA GLU A 582 19.36 -5.48 26.76
C GLU A 582 19.66 -6.97 26.54
N GLU A 583 19.12 -7.85 27.40
CA GLU A 583 19.23 -9.30 27.24
C GLU A 583 18.29 -9.84 26.15
N ILE A 584 17.08 -9.28 26.05
CA ILE A 584 16.04 -9.73 25.10
C ILE A 584 16.43 -9.39 23.67
N TRP A 585 16.91 -8.18 23.44
CA TRP A 585 17.28 -7.67 22.12
C TRP A 585 18.80 -7.61 21.92
N SER A 586 19.54 -8.49 22.62
CA SER A 586 20.97 -8.70 22.35
C SER A 586 21.17 -9.08 20.89
N ILE A 587 22.29 -8.64 20.34
CA ILE A 587 22.76 -8.94 18.97
C ILE A 587 24.05 -9.79 19.02
N ASP A 588 24.34 -10.37 20.17
CA ASP A 588 25.50 -11.26 20.39
C ASP A 588 25.23 -12.71 19.99
#